data_c0783b161f2208584cac25cfe84a5bbf
#
_entry.id   c0783b161f2208584cac25cfe84a5bbf
#
_cell.length_a   1.000
_cell.length_b   1.000
_cell.length_c   1.000
_cell.angle_alpha   90.00
_cell.angle_beta   90.00
_cell.angle_gamma   90.00
#
_symmetry.space_group_name_H-M   'P 1'
#
loop_
_entity.id
_entity.type
_entity.pdbx_description
1 polymer ?
#
loop_
_entity_poly.entity_id
_entity_poly.type
_entity_poly.pdbx_seq_one_letter_code
_entity_poly.pdbx_strand_id
1 'polypeptide(L)'
;MNKEKLQKKIEEIKYKMEQHGAIGNYIVCGFIAIGIVFFLSSNLLLNKEVQLISTPLNKVLSLNNIELEVTSREFNPENNLIQFNVKIKNFIPTEDNTLSVELREKSNPKELIETKLVKVSNEDYIVYSKLPKNWSAVSLTFIENGTNIDSSKNKIKFYSDSRDITINNTLREKNKDGLTVELVDNDIEKIKEEIKNKENEIANKNKEIENLNSQISTLEKEKEYQTETEITETDSKINSFKTEIENKNKEIENLNNTKNELNQKIEKLNKKKADLLELVK
;
A
#
# COMPACT_ATOMS: atom_id res chain seq x y z
N MET A 1 67.55 -33.46 -47.43
CA MET A 1 66.24 -32.80 -47.51
C MET A 1 66.46 -31.38 -48.02
N ASN A 2 65.90 -31.07 -49.22
CA ASN A 2 66.33 -29.92 -50.04
C ASN A 2 65.85 -28.60 -49.42
N LYS A 3 66.72 -27.64 -49.22
CA LYS A 3 66.51 -26.32 -48.57
C LYS A 3 65.29 -25.61 -49.19
N GLU A 4 65.10 -25.74 -50.51
CA GLU A 4 63.94 -25.17 -51.23
C GLU A 4 62.60 -25.77 -50.83
N LYS A 5 62.52 -27.09 -50.53
CA LYS A 5 61.29 -27.73 -50.03
C LYS A 5 60.89 -27.25 -48.62
N LEU A 6 61.89 -26.91 -47.81
CA LEU A 6 61.69 -26.39 -46.47
C LEU A 6 61.18 -24.94 -46.51
N GLN A 7 61.76 -24.10 -47.40
CA GLN A 7 61.29 -22.71 -47.57
C GLN A 7 59.85 -22.63 -48.10
N LYS A 8 59.52 -23.44 -49.13
CA LYS A 8 58.14 -23.48 -49.60
C LYS A 8 57.15 -23.92 -48.53
N LYS A 9 57.48 -24.87 -47.67
CA LYS A 9 56.62 -25.27 -46.55
C LYS A 9 56.47 -24.17 -45.53
N ILE A 10 57.52 -23.42 -45.24
CA ILE A 10 57.45 -22.29 -44.31
C ILE A 10 56.60 -21.16 -44.89
N GLU A 11 56.72 -20.86 -46.17
CA GLU A 11 55.89 -19.86 -46.84
C GLU A 11 54.41 -20.28 -46.91
N GLU A 12 54.09 -21.56 -47.17
CA GLU A 12 52.72 -22.08 -47.10
C GLU A 12 52.11 -22.00 -45.71
N ILE A 13 52.92 -22.29 -44.69
CA ILE A 13 52.46 -22.16 -43.29
C ILE A 13 52.24 -20.70 -42.92
N LYS A 14 53.14 -19.83 -43.33
CA LYS A 14 53.00 -18.38 -43.09
C LYS A 14 51.79 -17.80 -43.79
N TYR A 15 51.55 -18.18 -45.04
CA TYR A 15 50.34 -17.77 -45.79
C TYR A 15 49.04 -18.31 -45.18
N LYS A 16 49.03 -19.58 -44.71
CA LYS A 16 47.90 -20.13 -43.96
C LYS A 16 47.69 -19.44 -42.61
N MET A 17 48.75 -19.08 -41.88
CA MET A 17 48.65 -18.33 -40.64
C MET A 17 48.15 -16.91 -40.85
N GLU A 18 48.55 -16.23 -41.94
CA GLU A 18 48.06 -14.91 -42.30
C GLU A 18 46.57 -14.94 -42.71
N GLN A 19 46.14 -15.97 -43.47
CA GLN A 19 44.71 -16.17 -43.78
C GLN A 19 43.88 -16.51 -42.56
N HIS A 20 44.39 -17.34 -41.65
CA HIS A 20 43.70 -17.66 -40.40
C HIS A 20 43.68 -16.47 -39.45
N GLY A 21 44.69 -15.62 -39.45
CA GLY A 21 44.70 -14.38 -38.68
C GLY A 21 43.62 -13.40 -39.15
N ALA A 22 43.41 -13.27 -40.45
CA ALA A 22 42.32 -12.47 -41.00
C ALA A 22 40.96 -13.03 -40.65
N ILE A 23 40.72 -14.34 -40.78
CA ILE A 23 39.50 -15.05 -40.41
C ILE A 23 39.25 -14.93 -38.90
N GLY A 24 40.30 -15.05 -38.06
CA GLY A 24 40.20 -14.84 -36.62
C GLY A 24 39.69 -13.44 -36.26
N ASN A 25 40.22 -12.41 -36.93
CA ASN A 25 39.76 -11.02 -36.71
C ASN A 25 38.31 -10.81 -37.15
N TYR A 26 37.86 -11.40 -38.25
CA TYR A 26 36.45 -11.33 -38.66
C TYR A 26 35.52 -12.05 -37.68
N ILE A 27 35.93 -13.18 -37.11
CA ILE A 27 35.18 -13.89 -36.06
C ILE A 27 35.08 -13.03 -34.81
N VAL A 28 36.17 -12.41 -34.36
CA VAL A 28 36.15 -11.49 -33.18
C VAL A 28 35.27 -10.28 -33.44
N CYS A 29 35.38 -9.65 -34.63
CA CYS A 29 34.48 -8.55 -35.00
C CYS A 29 33.00 -8.98 -35.04
N GLY A 30 32.74 -10.20 -35.53
CA GLY A 30 31.38 -10.78 -35.52
C GLY A 30 30.84 -10.97 -34.11
N PHE A 31 31.63 -11.49 -33.19
CA PHE A 31 31.26 -11.63 -31.78
C PHE A 31 30.99 -10.28 -31.10
N ILE A 32 31.82 -9.27 -31.40
CA ILE A 32 31.65 -7.93 -30.88
C ILE A 32 30.35 -7.32 -31.43
N ALA A 33 30.09 -7.45 -32.74
CA ALA A 33 28.87 -6.96 -33.35
C ALA A 33 27.61 -7.63 -32.76
N ILE A 34 27.63 -8.96 -32.59
CA ILE A 34 26.55 -9.73 -31.94
C ILE A 34 26.39 -9.28 -30.48
N GLY A 35 27.49 -9.08 -29.74
CA GLY A 35 27.47 -8.57 -28.36
C GLY A 35 26.84 -7.18 -28.27
N ILE A 36 27.15 -6.27 -29.20
CA ILE A 36 26.56 -4.93 -29.26
C ILE A 36 25.06 -5.02 -29.57
N VAL A 37 24.67 -5.82 -30.56
CA VAL A 37 23.24 -6.04 -30.90
C VAL A 37 22.51 -6.65 -29.73
N PHE A 38 23.08 -7.64 -29.03
CA PHE A 38 22.49 -8.24 -27.83
C PHE A 38 22.37 -7.22 -26.69
N PHE A 39 23.38 -6.40 -26.46
CA PHE A 39 23.34 -5.37 -25.43
C PHE A 39 22.33 -4.27 -25.74
N LEU A 40 22.23 -3.83 -26.98
CA LEU A 40 21.23 -2.85 -27.43
C LEU A 40 19.79 -3.42 -27.40
N SER A 41 19.62 -4.69 -27.74
CA SER A 41 18.34 -5.38 -27.71
C SER A 41 17.97 -5.94 -26.32
N SER A 42 18.92 -6.01 -25.38
CA SER A 42 18.67 -6.55 -24.04
C SER A 42 17.60 -5.75 -23.27
N ASN A 43 17.51 -4.44 -23.51
CA ASN A 43 16.42 -3.62 -22.97
C ASN A 43 15.04 -3.93 -23.57
N LEU A 44 14.99 -4.55 -24.75
CA LEU A 44 13.75 -4.99 -25.42
C LEU A 44 13.36 -6.42 -25.02
N LEU A 45 14.34 -7.27 -24.71
CA LEU A 45 14.16 -8.70 -24.40
C LEU A 45 14.00 -8.97 -22.90
N LEU A 46 14.62 -8.15 -22.04
CA LEU A 46 14.37 -8.18 -20.62
C LEU A 46 13.17 -7.29 -20.34
N ASN A 47 11.99 -7.89 -20.20
CA ASN A 47 10.85 -7.25 -19.55
C ASN A 47 11.31 -6.84 -18.15
N LYS A 48 11.84 -5.63 -18.01
CA LYS A 48 11.98 -5.02 -16.70
C LYS A 48 10.57 -4.95 -16.16
N GLU A 49 10.27 -5.71 -15.12
CA GLU A 49 9.10 -5.45 -14.28
C GLU A 49 9.17 -3.96 -13.94
N VAL A 50 8.35 -3.18 -14.61
CA VAL A 50 8.27 -1.74 -14.35
C VAL A 50 7.71 -1.64 -12.94
N GLN A 51 8.57 -1.25 -12.00
CA GLN A 51 8.16 -1.09 -10.60
C GLN A 51 6.92 -0.20 -10.53
N LEU A 52 5.99 -0.58 -9.66
CA LEU A 52 4.83 0.26 -9.35
C LEU A 52 5.30 1.62 -8.84
N ILE A 53 4.74 2.68 -9.42
CA ILE A 53 5.13 4.06 -9.09
C ILE A 53 4.22 4.64 -7.99
N SER A 54 3.27 3.86 -7.50
CA SER A 54 2.27 4.35 -6.55
C SER A 54 2.86 4.76 -5.20
N THR A 55 2.45 5.90 -4.71
CA THR A 55 2.61 6.24 -3.29
C THR A 55 1.69 5.33 -2.47
N PRO A 56 2.17 4.65 -1.41
CA PRO A 56 1.31 3.83 -0.57
C PRO A 56 0.11 4.59 -0.02
N LEU A 57 -1.06 3.92 0.06
CA LEU A 57 -2.23 4.49 0.73
C LEU A 57 -1.94 4.73 2.21
N ASN A 58 -2.57 5.74 2.79
CA ASN A 58 -2.41 6.19 4.18
C ASN A 58 -0.97 6.62 4.53
N LYS A 59 -0.11 6.84 3.52
CA LYS A 59 1.19 7.45 3.75
C LYS A 59 1.01 8.95 3.94
N VAL A 60 1.32 9.44 5.13
CA VAL A 60 1.30 10.87 5.44
C VAL A 60 2.50 11.54 4.79
N LEU A 61 2.24 12.59 4.04
CA LEU A 61 3.24 13.49 3.50
C LEU A 61 2.96 14.89 4.03
N SER A 62 4.02 15.65 4.35
CA SER A 62 3.89 16.98 4.95
C SER A 62 4.23 18.08 3.95
N LEU A 63 3.39 19.10 3.90
CA LEU A 63 3.57 20.32 3.13
C LEU A 63 3.52 21.49 4.11
N ASN A 64 4.69 22.04 4.46
CA ASN A 64 4.82 22.98 5.58
C ASN A 64 4.22 22.36 6.87
N ASN A 65 3.15 22.95 7.41
CA ASN A 65 2.43 22.42 8.57
C ASN A 65 1.23 21.54 8.22
N ILE A 66 0.93 21.38 6.93
CA ILE A 66 -0.21 20.62 6.43
C ILE A 66 0.21 19.16 6.27
N GLU A 67 -0.60 18.25 6.78
CA GLU A 67 -0.43 16.82 6.57
C GLU A 67 -1.46 16.32 5.56
N LEU A 68 -0.99 15.63 4.53
CA LEU A 68 -1.84 15.07 3.48
C LEU A 68 -1.62 13.56 3.38
N GLU A 69 -2.70 12.82 3.24
CA GLU A 69 -2.66 11.39 2.95
C GLU A 69 -3.78 11.01 1.95
N VAL A 70 -3.44 10.17 0.99
CA VAL A 70 -4.44 9.53 0.11
C VAL A 70 -4.91 8.25 0.78
N THR A 71 -6.19 8.19 1.15
CA THR A 71 -6.77 7.06 1.89
C THR A 71 -7.37 5.99 0.98
N SER A 72 -7.84 6.40 -0.21
CA SER A 72 -8.27 5.46 -1.26
C SER A 72 -8.12 6.08 -2.64
N ARG A 73 -8.08 5.22 -3.66
CA ARG A 73 -8.08 5.59 -5.08
C ARG A 73 -8.89 4.57 -5.86
N GLU A 74 -9.86 5.06 -6.60
CA GLU A 74 -10.77 4.24 -7.38
C GLU A 74 -10.87 4.76 -8.80
N PHE A 75 -11.06 3.85 -9.76
CA PHE A 75 -11.19 4.17 -11.17
C PHE A 75 -12.34 3.42 -11.80
N ASN A 76 -13.16 4.12 -12.57
CA ASN A 76 -14.19 3.52 -13.40
C ASN A 76 -13.74 3.55 -14.87
N PRO A 77 -13.43 2.38 -15.48
CA PRO A 77 -12.99 2.32 -16.87
C PRO A 77 -14.10 2.63 -17.89
N GLU A 78 -15.38 2.54 -17.51
CA GLU A 78 -16.50 2.82 -18.44
C GLU A 78 -16.63 4.32 -18.73
N ASN A 79 -16.45 5.16 -17.72
CA ASN A 79 -16.57 6.62 -17.85
C ASN A 79 -15.22 7.35 -17.70
N ASN A 80 -14.11 6.60 -17.51
CA ASN A 80 -12.75 7.08 -17.29
C ASN A 80 -12.61 8.00 -16.05
N LEU A 81 -13.49 7.90 -15.09
CA LEU A 81 -13.49 8.70 -13.88
C LEU A 81 -12.53 8.09 -12.85
N ILE A 82 -11.61 8.91 -12.33
CA ILE A 82 -10.80 8.59 -11.16
C ILE A 82 -11.26 9.41 -9.97
N GLN A 83 -11.26 8.77 -8.80
CA GLN A 83 -11.54 9.40 -7.50
C GLN A 83 -10.38 9.13 -6.57
N PHE A 84 -9.90 10.16 -5.89
CA PHE A 84 -8.99 10.07 -4.77
C PHE A 84 -9.68 10.58 -3.52
N ASN A 85 -9.71 9.78 -2.45
CA ASN A 85 -10.11 10.24 -1.14
C ASN A 85 -8.84 10.71 -0.42
N VAL A 86 -8.86 11.93 0.08
CA VAL A 86 -7.69 12.59 0.66
C VAL A 86 -8.05 13.16 2.03
N LYS A 87 -7.24 12.86 3.03
CA LYS A 87 -7.29 13.56 4.32
C LYS A 87 -6.26 14.67 4.34
N ILE A 88 -6.68 15.85 4.78
CA ILE A 88 -5.86 17.05 4.90
C ILE A 88 -6.02 17.60 6.31
N LYS A 89 -4.97 17.45 7.11
CA LYS A 89 -4.95 17.93 8.49
C LYS A 89 -4.17 19.23 8.60
N ASN A 90 -4.46 20.00 9.65
CA ASN A 90 -3.81 21.26 9.97
C ASN A 90 -3.94 22.32 8.86
N PHE A 91 -4.96 22.22 7.99
CA PHE A 91 -5.25 23.18 6.93
C PHE A 91 -6.55 23.91 7.20
N ILE A 92 -6.47 25.23 7.34
CA ILE A 92 -7.64 26.11 7.44
C ILE A 92 -7.58 27.04 6.21
N PRO A 93 -8.49 26.86 5.23
CA PRO A 93 -8.52 27.71 4.06
C PRO A 93 -8.94 29.13 4.46
N THR A 94 -8.21 30.12 3.98
CA THR A 94 -8.50 31.55 4.12
C THR A 94 -8.44 32.20 2.74
N GLU A 95 -8.81 33.50 2.63
CA GLU A 95 -8.66 34.21 1.38
C GLU A 95 -7.20 34.26 0.89
N ASP A 96 -6.27 34.32 1.84
CA ASP A 96 -4.81 34.40 1.57
C ASP A 96 -4.11 33.04 1.53
N ASN A 97 -4.77 31.95 1.92
CA ASN A 97 -4.19 30.60 1.93
C ASN A 97 -5.21 29.59 1.40
N THR A 98 -4.96 29.17 0.16
CA THR A 98 -5.79 28.18 -0.54
C THR A 98 -4.98 26.96 -0.94
N LEU A 99 -5.67 25.84 -1.14
CA LEU A 99 -5.06 24.62 -1.65
C LEU A 99 -5.59 24.35 -3.05
N SER A 100 -4.71 24.22 -4.02
CA SER A 100 -5.04 23.80 -5.37
C SER A 100 -4.49 22.41 -5.67
N VAL A 101 -5.07 21.76 -6.67
CA VAL A 101 -4.73 20.40 -7.08
C VAL A 101 -4.45 20.37 -8.57
N GLU A 102 -3.35 19.74 -8.93
CA GLU A 102 -2.97 19.44 -10.32
C GLU A 102 -2.88 17.94 -10.53
N LEU A 103 -3.41 17.44 -11.62
CA LEU A 103 -3.25 16.06 -12.06
C LEU A 103 -2.55 16.02 -13.41
N ARG A 104 -1.55 15.14 -13.53
CA ARG A 104 -0.80 14.95 -14.78
C ARG A 104 -0.60 13.46 -15.04
N GLU A 105 -0.74 13.05 -16.29
CA GLU A 105 -0.50 11.67 -16.72
C GLU A 105 0.96 11.53 -17.20
N LYS A 106 1.53 10.35 -16.96
CA LYS A 106 2.95 10.03 -17.23
C LYS A 106 3.35 10.17 -18.69
N SER A 107 2.48 9.80 -19.63
CA SER A 107 2.78 9.88 -21.06
C SER A 107 2.76 11.32 -21.58
N ASN A 108 2.01 12.21 -20.93
CA ASN A 108 1.94 13.63 -21.28
C ASN A 108 2.09 14.54 -20.03
N PRO A 109 3.29 14.58 -19.42
CA PRO A 109 3.49 15.26 -18.13
C PRO A 109 3.41 16.80 -18.19
N LYS A 110 3.35 17.38 -19.39
CA LYS A 110 3.21 18.83 -19.57
C LYS A 110 1.76 19.30 -19.52
N GLU A 111 0.83 18.41 -19.86
CA GLU A 111 -0.61 18.70 -19.89
C GLU A 111 -1.22 18.51 -18.51
N LEU A 112 -2.03 19.48 -18.10
CA LEU A 112 -2.86 19.41 -16.91
C LEU A 112 -4.17 18.74 -17.26
N ILE A 113 -4.56 17.74 -16.47
CA ILE A 113 -5.87 17.12 -16.57
C ILE A 113 -6.80 17.88 -15.64
N GLU A 114 -8.00 18.22 -16.13
CA GLU A 114 -9.00 18.91 -15.34
C GLU A 114 -9.34 18.13 -14.07
N THR A 115 -9.30 18.78 -12.93
CA THR A 115 -9.55 18.21 -11.62
C THR A 115 -10.59 19.01 -10.86
N LYS A 116 -11.45 18.30 -10.12
CA LYS A 116 -12.42 18.88 -9.22
C LYS A 116 -12.10 18.47 -7.79
N LEU A 117 -11.71 19.44 -6.96
CA LEU A 117 -11.50 19.24 -5.53
C LEU A 117 -12.80 19.56 -4.78
N VAL A 118 -13.34 18.60 -4.04
CA VAL A 118 -14.55 18.72 -3.25
C VAL A 118 -14.20 18.58 -1.77
N LYS A 119 -14.47 19.63 -0.98
CA LYS A 119 -14.36 19.56 0.48
C LYS A 119 -15.62 18.92 1.05
N VAL A 120 -15.48 17.77 1.70
CA VAL A 120 -16.60 17.02 2.29
C VAL A 120 -16.74 17.33 3.78
N SER A 121 -15.62 17.36 4.50
CA SER A 121 -15.55 17.72 5.92
C SER A 121 -14.36 18.68 6.19
N ASN A 122 -14.02 18.90 7.45
CA ASN A 122 -12.86 19.72 7.79
C ASN A 122 -11.55 19.10 7.33
N GLU A 123 -11.44 17.77 7.32
CA GLU A 123 -10.24 17.04 6.96
C GLU A 123 -10.42 16.20 5.69
N ASP A 124 -11.66 15.87 5.29
CA ASP A 124 -11.90 14.97 4.17
C ASP A 124 -12.19 15.74 2.89
N TYR A 125 -11.41 15.42 1.87
CA TYR A 125 -11.47 15.98 0.53
C TYR A 125 -11.54 14.87 -0.50
N ILE A 126 -12.23 15.13 -1.60
CA ILE A 126 -12.30 14.21 -2.73
C ILE A 126 -11.83 14.93 -3.97
N VAL A 127 -10.96 14.27 -4.73
CA VAL A 127 -10.50 14.76 -6.03
C VAL A 127 -11.07 13.87 -7.11
N TYR A 128 -11.83 14.46 -8.03
CA TYR A 128 -12.32 13.83 -9.25
C TYR A 128 -11.55 14.31 -10.47
N SER A 129 -11.34 13.40 -11.41
CA SER A 129 -10.79 13.74 -12.72
C SER A 129 -11.19 12.71 -13.77
N LYS A 130 -11.22 13.10 -15.05
CA LYS A 130 -11.39 12.16 -16.17
C LYS A 130 -10.05 11.90 -16.83
N LEU A 131 -9.62 10.64 -16.81
CA LEU A 131 -8.34 10.23 -17.39
C LEU A 131 -8.48 9.82 -18.85
N PRO A 132 -7.38 9.87 -19.64
CA PRO A 132 -7.32 9.26 -20.97
C PRO A 132 -7.59 7.77 -20.90
N LYS A 133 -8.14 7.16 -21.96
CA LYS A 133 -8.48 5.73 -21.97
C LYS A 133 -7.33 4.79 -21.62
N ASN A 134 -6.12 5.11 -22.04
CA ASN A 134 -4.93 4.24 -21.89
C ASN A 134 -3.89 4.86 -20.96
N TRP A 135 -4.35 5.46 -19.86
CA TRP A 135 -3.41 6.02 -18.89
C TRP A 135 -2.60 4.92 -18.20
N SER A 136 -1.37 5.23 -17.83
CA SER A 136 -0.46 4.27 -17.18
C SER A 136 -0.18 4.62 -15.74
N ALA A 137 0.11 5.88 -15.48
CA ALA A 137 0.33 6.40 -14.14
C ALA A 137 0.02 7.90 -14.11
N VAL A 138 -0.45 8.39 -12.97
CA VAL A 138 -0.74 9.81 -12.75
C VAL A 138 0.00 10.35 -11.53
N SER A 139 0.30 11.65 -11.55
CA SER A 139 0.79 12.40 -10.41
C SER A 139 -0.26 13.40 -9.96
N LEU A 140 -0.75 13.24 -8.73
CA LEU A 140 -1.63 14.17 -8.03
C LEU A 140 -0.77 15.11 -7.20
N THR A 141 -0.77 16.40 -7.53
CA THR A 141 0.05 17.43 -6.88
C THR A 141 -0.85 18.38 -6.12
N PHE A 142 -0.64 18.51 -4.82
CA PHE A 142 -1.25 19.55 -4.00
C PHE A 142 -0.30 20.73 -3.91
N ILE A 143 -0.84 21.94 -4.04
CA ILE A 143 -0.09 23.19 -4.05
C ILE A 143 -0.76 24.13 -3.05
N GLU A 144 -0.01 24.55 -2.06
CA GLU A 144 -0.43 25.57 -1.12
C GLU A 144 -0.15 26.96 -1.74
N ASN A 145 -1.20 27.76 -1.88
CA ASN A 145 -1.11 29.10 -2.44
C ASN A 145 -1.31 30.11 -1.31
N GLY A 146 -0.32 31.01 -1.10
CA GLY A 146 -0.37 32.02 -0.07
C GLY A 146 0.69 33.09 -0.27
N THR A 147 0.47 34.25 0.32
CA THR A 147 1.31 35.45 0.12
C THR A 147 2.71 35.34 0.73
N ASN A 148 2.93 34.41 1.69
CA ASN A 148 4.20 34.25 2.40
C ASN A 148 4.83 32.85 2.21
N ILE A 149 4.43 32.12 1.17
CA ILE A 149 4.87 30.74 0.94
C ILE A 149 5.98 30.71 -0.12
N ASP A 150 7.09 30.04 0.20
CA ASP A 150 8.16 29.80 -0.76
C ASP A 150 7.67 28.89 -1.90
N SER A 151 7.58 29.45 -3.10
CA SER A 151 7.08 28.76 -4.29
C SER A 151 7.87 27.50 -4.67
N SER A 152 9.08 27.32 -4.16
CA SER A 152 9.91 26.13 -4.39
C SER A 152 9.51 24.94 -3.50
N LYS A 153 8.85 25.20 -2.36
CA LYS A 153 8.51 24.23 -1.32
C LYS A 153 7.01 24.07 -1.08
N ASN A 154 6.18 24.71 -1.88
CA ASN A 154 4.73 24.80 -1.68
C ASN A 154 3.94 23.66 -2.31
N LYS A 155 4.57 22.55 -2.70
CA LYS A 155 3.90 21.46 -3.41
C LYS A 155 4.35 20.08 -2.95
N ILE A 156 3.40 19.16 -2.94
CA ILE A 156 3.61 17.75 -2.64
C ILE A 156 2.94 16.87 -3.69
N LYS A 157 3.55 15.72 -3.99
CA LYS A 157 3.07 14.82 -5.03
C LYS A 157 2.78 13.44 -4.50
N PHE A 158 1.64 12.91 -4.92
CA PHE A 158 1.26 11.52 -4.81
C PHE A 158 1.24 10.89 -6.21
N TYR A 159 1.67 9.65 -6.31
CA TYR A 159 1.68 8.91 -7.56
C TYR A 159 0.68 7.77 -7.49
N SER A 160 0.05 7.45 -8.62
CA SER A 160 -0.84 6.30 -8.77
C SER A 160 -0.61 5.62 -10.10
N ASP A 161 -0.29 4.33 -10.05
CA ASP A 161 -0.11 3.45 -11.20
C ASP A 161 -1.44 2.76 -11.51
N SER A 162 -1.78 2.61 -12.79
CA SER A 162 -3.04 1.99 -13.22
C SER A 162 -3.18 0.53 -12.78
N ARG A 163 -2.07 -0.15 -12.48
CA ARG A 163 -2.04 -1.53 -11.99
C ARG A 163 -2.34 -1.66 -10.50
N ASP A 164 -2.27 -0.54 -9.76
CA ASP A 164 -2.42 -0.47 -8.31
C ASP A 164 -3.56 0.50 -7.96
N ILE A 165 -4.70 0.32 -8.61
CA ILE A 165 -5.91 1.09 -8.37
C ILE A 165 -7.11 0.17 -8.21
N THR A 166 -8.01 0.52 -7.33
CA THR A 166 -9.27 -0.23 -7.16
C THR A 166 -10.21 0.09 -8.31
N ILE A 167 -10.63 -0.93 -9.06
CA ILE A 167 -11.63 -0.77 -10.11
C ILE A 167 -13.03 -0.74 -9.49
N ASN A 168 -13.79 0.31 -9.79
CA ASN A 168 -15.16 0.50 -9.33
C ASN A 168 -16.05 0.95 -10.50
N ASN A 169 -16.73 -0.01 -11.14
CA ASN A 169 -17.60 0.22 -12.31
C ASN A 169 -18.85 1.05 -11.96
N THR A 170 -19.16 1.24 -10.68
CA THR A 170 -20.28 2.07 -10.22
C THR A 170 -19.88 3.49 -9.85
N LEU A 171 -18.57 3.79 -9.91
CA LEU A 171 -18.05 5.10 -9.53
C LEU A 171 -18.63 6.20 -10.42
N ARG A 172 -19.23 7.21 -9.77
CA ARG A 172 -19.77 8.42 -10.40
C ARG A 172 -19.48 9.62 -9.51
N GLU A 173 -19.42 10.79 -10.11
CA GLU A 173 -19.35 12.01 -9.30
C GLU A 173 -20.60 12.13 -8.44
N LYS A 174 -20.39 12.37 -7.15
CA LYS A 174 -21.43 12.57 -6.15
C LYS A 174 -21.44 14.03 -5.71
N ASN A 175 -22.59 14.50 -5.26
CA ASN A 175 -22.67 15.78 -4.55
C ASN A 175 -22.05 15.64 -3.14
N LYS A 176 -21.89 16.75 -2.43
CA LYS A 176 -21.26 16.78 -1.10
C LYS A 176 -21.94 15.83 -0.10
N ASP A 177 -23.26 15.77 -0.11
CA ASP A 177 -24.03 14.96 0.85
C ASP A 177 -23.85 13.46 0.55
N GLY A 178 -23.93 13.08 -0.73
CA GLY A 178 -23.63 11.71 -1.16
C GLY A 178 -22.20 11.27 -0.82
N LEU A 179 -21.22 12.18 -0.90
CA LEU A 179 -19.85 11.93 -0.49
C LEU A 179 -19.70 11.79 1.02
N THR A 180 -20.43 12.60 1.78
CA THR A 180 -20.46 12.50 3.26
C THR A 180 -21.03 11.15 3.69
N VAL A 181 -22.08 10.67 3.04
CA VAL A 181 -22.66 9.32 3.29
C VAL A 181 -21.61 8.24 3.02
N GLU A 182 -20.89 8.31 1.90
CA GLU A 182 -19.86 7.35 1.54
C GLU A 182 -18.70 7.31 2.57
N LEU A 183 -18.28 8.47 3.06
CA LEU A 183 -17.26 8.53 4.12
C LEU A 183 -17.75 7.89 5.41
N VAL A 184 -19.01 8.12 5.78
CA VAL A 184 -19.62 7.50 6.96
C VAL A 184 -19.68 5.97 6.79
N ASP A 185 -20.04 5.48 5.60
CA ASP A 185 -20.05 4.03 5.32
C ASP A 185 -18.65 3.42 5.43
N ASN A 186 -17.64 4.07 4.87
CA ASN A 186 -16.25 3.63 4.97
C ASN A 186 -15.77 3.60 6.43
N ASP A 187 -16.14 4.58 7.24
CA ASP A 187 -15.82 4.61 8.66
C ASP A 187 -16.51 3.46 9.42
N ILE A 188 -17.76 3.17 9.10
CA ILE A 188 -18.50 2.03 9.69
C ILE A 188 -17.82 0.72 9.35
N GLU A 189 -17.40 0.50 8.09
CA GLU A 189 -16.73 -0.74 7.70
C GLU A 189 -15.38 -0.90 8.40
N LYS A 190 -14.59 0.16 8.55
CA LYS A 190 -13.33 0.13 9.33
C LYS A 190 -13.57 -0.28 10.79
N ILE A 191 -14.59 0.28 11.41
CA ILE A 191 -14.94 -0.03 12.80
C ILE A 191 -15.40 -1.50 12.93
N LYS A 192 -16.18 -2.02 11.97
CA LYS A 192 -16.57 -3.43 11.94
C LYS A 192 -15.37 -4.37 11.83
N GLU A 193 -14.38 -4.03 11.02
CA GLU A 193 -13.14 -4.78 10.92
C GLU A 193 -12.37 -4.77 12.26
N GLU A 194 -12.30 -3.63 12.93
CA GLU A 194 -11.70 -3.52 14.26
C GLU A 194 -12.43 -4.40 15.28
N ILE A 195 -13.76 -4.39 15.30
CA ILE A 195 -14.57 -5.27 16.15
C ILE A 195 -14.25 -6.75 15.89
N LYS A 196 -14.18 -7.15 14.62
CA LYS A 196 -13.84 -8.53 14.23
C LYS A 196 -12.45 -8.93 14.72
N ASN A 197 -11.48 -8.03 14.69
CA ASN A 197 -10.15 -8.29 15.23
C ASN A 197 -10.19 -8.49 16.75
N LYS A 198 -10.97 -7.68 17.49
CA LYS A 198 -11.18 -7.87 18.93
C LYS A 198 -11.89 -9.18 19.25
N GLU A 199 -12.83 -9.62 18.44
CA GLU A 199 -13.48 -10.92 18.58
C GLU A 199 -12.51 -12.09 18.41
N ASN A 200 -11.61 -11.99 17.43
CA ASN A 200 -10.55 -12.98 17.25
C ASN A 200 -9.57 -13.03 18.46
N GLU A 201 -9.20 -11.85 18.99
CA GLU A 201 -8.37 -11.76 20.19
C GLU A 201 -9.05 -12.44 21.40
N ILE A 202 -10.34 -12.18 21.62
CA ILE A 202 -11.14 -12.82 22.68
C ILE A 202 -11.21 -14.34 22.49
N ALA A 203 -11.46 -14.79 21.25
CA ALA A 203 -11.54 -16.23 20.95
C ALA A 203 -10.20 -16.95 21.25
N ASN A 204 -9.07 -16.31 20.94
CA ASN A 204 -7.75 -16.87 21.24
C ASN A 204 -7.50 -16.93 22.76
N LYS A 205 -7.83 -15.87 23.51
CA LYS A 205 -7.70 -15.88 24.98
C LYS A 205 -8.57 -16.93 25.65
N ASN A 206 -9.78 -17.16 25.14
CA ASN A 206 -10.66 -18.24 25.65
C ASN A 206 -10.04 -19.62 25.41
N LYS A 207 -9.42 -19.88 24.25
CA LYS A 207 -8.71 -21.14 24.00
C LYS A 207 -7.51 -21.34 24.93
N GLU A 208 -6.79 -20.25 25.25
CA GLU A 208 -5.69 -20.30 26.20
C GLU A 208 -6.19 -20.64 27.62
N ILE A 209 -7.31 -20.03 28.04
CA ILE A 209 -7.97 -20.34 29.31
C ILE A 209 -8.42 -21.82 29.38
N GLU A 210 -9.02 -22.34 28.30
CA GLU A 210 -9.41 -23.76 28.21
C GLU A 210 -8.20 -24.67 28.36
N ASN A 211 -7.07 -24.35 27.74
CA ASN A 211 -5.83 -25.12 27.87
C ASN A 211 -5.29 -25.07 29.30
N LEU A 212 -5.25 -23.90 29.94
CA LEU A 212 -4.83 -23.77 31.33
C LEU A 212 -5.74 -24.58 32.30
N ASN A 213 -7.04 -24.54 32.09
CA ASN A 213 -7.99 -25.35 32.88
C ASN A 213 -7.77 -26.86 32.70
N SER A 214 -7.46 -27.28 31.47
CA SER A 214 -7.11 -28.69 31.21
C SER A 214 -5.83 -29.11 31.94
N GLN A 215 -4.79 -28.22 31.93
CA GLN A 215 -3.56 -28.47 32.65
C GLN A 215 -3.79 -28.52 34.18
N ILE A 216 -4.59 -27.62 34.74
CA ILE A 216 -4.99 -27.65 36.15
C ILE A 216 -5.67 -28.97 36.48
N SER A 217 -6.62 -29.40 35.66
CA SER A 217 -7.33 -30.66 35.86
C SER A 217 -6.39 -31.89 35.86
N THR A 218 -5.36 -31.85 35.00
CA THR A 218 -4.34 -32.92 34.96
C THR A 218 -3.49 -32.90 36.24
N LEU A 219 -2.99 -31.75 36.65
CA LEU A 219 -2.19 -31.57 37.86
C LEU A 219 -2.94 -31.96 39.12
N GLU A 220 -4.24 -31.65 39.21
CA GLU A 220 -5.08 -32.05 40.34
C GLU A 220 -5.21 -33.60 40.46
N LYS A 221 -5.29 -34.33 39.35
CA LYS A 221 -5.31 -35.78 39.32
C LYS A 221 -3.96 -36.40 39.71
N GLU A 222 -2.87 -35.79 39.28
CA GLU A 222 -1.51 -36.27 39.60
C GLU A 222 -1.18 -36.17 41.08
N LYS A 223 -1.81 -35.27 41.85
CA LYS A 223 -1.60 -35.15 43.31
C LYS A 223 -1.88 -36.44 44.06
N GLU A 224 -2.77 -37.32 43.57
CA GLU A 224 -3.10 -38.58 44.20
C GLU A 224 -1.86 -39.50 44.40
N TYR A 225 -0.83 -39.32 43.57
CA TYR A 225 0.37 -40.16 43.56
C TYR A 225 1.62 -39.41 44.05
N GLN A 226 1.48 -38.20 44.64
CA GLN A 226 2.58 -37.32 45.03
C GLN A 226 2.85 -37.36 46.53
N THR A 227 4.09 -37.06 46.92
CA THR A 227 4.49 -36.78 48.29
C THR A 227 4.01 -35.39 48.73
N GLU A 228 3.98 -35.10 50.06
CA GLU A 228 3.58 -33.76 50.56
C GLU A 228 4.38 -32.60 49.97
N THR A 229 5.68 -32.79 49.71
CA THR A 229 6.54 -31.77 49.11
C THR A 229 6.13 -31.54 47.66
N GLU A 230 5.94 -32.58 46.88
CA GLU A 230 5.50 -32.51 45.47
C GLU A 230 4.10 -31.90 45.34
N ILE A 231 3.18 -32.21 46.25
CA ILE A 231 1.84 -31.58 46.31
C ILE A 231 1.97 -30.08 46.49
N THR A 232 2.86 -29.61 47.38
CA THR A 232 3.08 -28.17 47.60
C THR A 232 3.58 -27.44 46.33
N GLU A 233 4.49 -28.07 45.59
CA GLU A 233 4.98 -27.55 44.31
C GLU A 233 3.89 -27.52 43.26
N THR A 234 3.09 -28.62 43.19
CA THR A 234 1.95 -28.74 42.28
C THR A 234 0.88 -27.67 42.57
N ASP A 235 0.57 -27.44 43.87
CA ASP A 235 -0.36 -26.39 44.27
C ASP A 235 0.13 -24.97 43.90
N SER A 236 1.41 -24.74 44.06
CA SER A 236 2.01 -23.46 43.61
C SER A 236 1.83 -23.23 42.10
N LYS A 237 2.04 -24.27 41.29
CA LYS A 237 1.85 -24.25 39.86
C LYS A 237 0.38 -24.02 39.45
N ILE A 238 -0.55 -24.73 40.12
CA ILE A 238 -1.98 -24.54 39.92
C ILE A 238 -2.39 -23.11 40.25
N ASN A 239 -1.90 -22.53 41.34
CA ASN A 239 -2.20 -21.16 41.72
C ASN A 239 -1.64 -20.15 40.71
N SER A 240 -0.47 -20.43 40.13
CA SER A 240 0.06 -19.60 39.03
C SER A 240 -0.86 -19.64 37.81
N PHE A 241 -1.35 -20.80 37.40
CA PHE A 241 -2.29 -20.90 36.28
C PHE A 241 -3.63 -20.21 36.56
N LYS A 242 -4.16 -20.35 37.80
CA LYS A 242 -5.37 -19.61 38.20
C LYS A 242 -5.19 -18.09 38.10
N THR A 243 -4.06 -17.58 38.56
CA THR A 243 -3.73 -16.14 38.41
C THR A 243 -3.64 -15.72 36.94
N GLU A 244 -3.06 -16.56 36.09
CA GLU A 244 -2.99 -16.30 34.66
C GLU A 244 -4.38 -16.27 34.03
N ILE A 245 -5.28 -17.19 34.40
CA ILE A 245 -6.67 -17.21 33.95
C ILE A 245 -7.40 -15.91 34.37
N GLU A 246 -7.22 -15.47 35.61
CA GLU A 246 -7.81 -14.20 36.09
C GLU A 246 -7.35 -13.01 35.27
N ASN A 247 -6.06 -12.94 34.95
CA ASN A 247 -5.53 -11.87 34.13
C ASN A 247 -6.12 -11.91 32.70
N LYS A 248 -6.18 -13.09 32.08
CA LYS A 248 -6.81 -13.24 30.75
C LYS A 248 -8.30 -12.85 30.76
N ASN A 249 -9.03 -13.18 31.82
CA ASN A 249 -10.42 -12.76 31.97
C ASN A 249 -10.57 -11.25 32.07
N LYS A 250 -9.70 -10.54 32.80
CA LYS A 250 -9.66 -9.07 32.84
C LYS A 250 -9.37 -8.46 31.47
N GLU A 251 -8.45 -9.06 30.71
CA GLU A 251 -8.16 -8.62 29.36
C GLU A 251 -9.36 -8.81 28.42
N ILE A 252 -10.06 -9.94 28.54
CA ILE A 252 -11.31 -10.19 27.78
C ILE A 252 -12.40 -9.17 28.14
N GLU A 253 -12.54 -8.82 29.42
CA GLU A 253 -13.47 -7.78 29.86
C GLU A 253 -13.15 -6.43 29.20
N ASN A 254 -11.89 -6.01 29.20
CA ASN A 254 -11.45 -4.76 28.55
C ASN A 254 -11.72 -4.78 27.04
N LEU A 255 -11.46 -5.92 26.35
CA LEU A 255 -11.76 -6.08 24.93
C LEU A 255 -13.27 -5.99 24.66
N ASN A 256 -14.11 -6.56 25.52
CA ASN A 256 -15.56 -6.46 25.41
C ASN A 256 -16.05 -5.02 25.63
N ASN A 257 -15.49 -4.29 26.59
CA ASN A 257 -15.78 -2.87 26.80
C ASN A 257 -15.44 -2.04 25.56
N THR A 258 -14.26 -2.26 24.99
CA THR A 258 -13.85 -1.60 23.73
C THR A 258 -14.81 -1.95 22.58
N LYS A 259 -15.24 -3.20 22.43
CA LYS A 259 -16.24 -3.60 21.44
C LYS A 259 -17.57 -2.84 21.63
N ASN A 260 -18.01 -2.70 22.87
CA ASN A 260 -19.26 -1.98 23.17
C ASN A 260 -19.16 -0.49 22.77
N GLU A 261 -18.02 0.17 23.04
CA GLU A 261 -17.77 1.54 22.61
C GLU A 261 -17.76 1.67 21.08
N LEU A 262 -17.12 0.74 20.38
CA LEU A 262 -17.10 0.69 18.92
C LEU A 262 -18.51 0.50 18.34
N ASN A 263 -19.34 -0.37 18.92
CA ASN A 263 -20.72 -0.56 18.51
C ASN A 263 -21.57 0.72 18.71
N GLN A 264 -21.42 1.41 19.85
CA GLN A 264 -22.08 2.70 20.07
C GLN A 264 -21.65 3.76 19.04
N LYS A 265 -20.38 3.73 18.62
CA LYS A 265 -19.86 4.61 17.55
C LYS A 265 -20.53 4.30 16.22
N ILE A 266 -20.71 3.01 15.87
CA ILE A 266 -21.48 2.59 14.67
C ILE A 266 -22.92 3.11 14.72
N GLU A 267 -23.60 2.99 15.88
CA GLU A 267 -24.98 3.49 16.02
C GLU A 267 -25.08 5.01 15.77
N LYS A 268 -24.14 5.79 16.31
CA LYS A 268 -24.06 7.24 16.07
C LYS A 268 -23.80 7.57 14.60
N LEU A 269 -22.92 6.80 13.94
CA LEU A 269 -22.63 6.97 12.52
C LEU A 269 -23.83 6.60 11.65
N ASN A 270 -24.54 5.52 11.97
CA ASN A 270 -25.78 5.14 11.27
C ASN A 270 -26.88 6.21 11.42
N LYS A 271 -27.02 6.81 12.61
CA LYS A 271 -27.93 7.93 12.80
C LYS A 271 -27.56 9.13 11.92
N LYS A 272 -26.24 9.52 11.94
CA LYS A 272 -25.74 10.59 11.07
C LYS A 272 -26.01 10.30 9.59
N LYS A 273 -25.83 9.04 9.16
CA LYS A 273 -26.13 8.62 7.78
C LYS A 273 -27.59 8.78 7.44
N ALA A 274 -28.51 8.38 8.34
CA ALA A 274 -29.95 8.54 8.14
C ALA A 274 -30.36 10.02 8.00
N ASP A 275 -29.84 10.87 8.88
CA ASP A 275 -30.09 12.32 8.84
C ASP A 275 -29.60 12.94 7.51
N LEU A 276 -28.43 12.53 7.00
CA LEU A 276 -27.87 12.96 5.71
C LEU A 276 -28.73 12.49 4.52
N LEU A 277 -29.23 11.26 4.55
CA LEU A 277 -30.08 10.71 3.47
C LEU A 277 -31.45 11.37 3.39
N GLU A 278 -31.97 11.92 4.49
CA GLU A 278 -33.20 12.72 4.49
C GLU A 278 -33.01 14.11 3.83
N LEU A 279 -31.77 14.67 3.92
CA LEU A 279 -31.42 15.94 3.29
C LEU A 279 -31.17 15.81 1.77
N VAL A 280 -30.93 14.61 1.28
CA VAL A 280 -30.65 14.34 -0.15
C VAL A 280 -31.93 14.05 -0.95
N LYS A 281 -33.08 13.80 -0.28
CA LYS A 281 -34.37 13.60 -0.91
C LYS A 281 -35.05 14.94 -1.22
#